data_3252cb9a0c527207040bdec4dfd931e7
#
_entry.id   3252cb9a0c527207040bdec4dfd931e7
#
_cell.length_a   1.000
_cell.length_b   1.000
_cell.length_c   1.000
_cell.angle_alpha   90.00
_cell.angle_beta   90.00
_cell.angle_gamma   90.00
#
_symmetry.space_group_name_H-M   'P 1'
#
loop_
_entity.id
_entity.type
_entity.pdbx_description
1 polymer ?
#
loop_
_entity_poly.entity_id
_entity_poly.type
_entity_poly.pdbx_seq_one_letter_code
_entity_poly.pdbx_strand_id
1 'polypeptide(L)'
;MLELFITSKTRRKIIVIYTKYPDFRMHVRGLAKMIKEDPGNVQRELKRLSEVGFVKVTLEGNAKVYSANPKFLLYRELQGLVLKSQSRRGASTTL
;
A
#
# COMPACT_ATOMS: atom_id res chain seq x y z
N MET A 1 -3.91 -2.92 -15.18
CA MET A 1 -4.00 -1.44 -15.16
C MET A 1 -3.06 -0.79 -14.18
N LEU A 2 -3.11 -1.23 -12.95
CA LEU A 2 -2.24 -0.68 -11.90
C LEU A 2 -0.76 -0.82 -12.24
N GLU A 3 -0.39 -1.95 -12.82
CA GLU A 3 0.99 -2.24 -13.20
C GLU A 3 1.55 -1.28 -14.24
N LEU A 4 0.69 -0.64 -15.01
CA LEU A 4 1.12 0.33 -16.01
C LEU A 4 1.64 1.63 -15.37
N PHE A 5 1.22 1.92 -14.15
CA PHE A 5 1.56 3.16 -13.48
C PHE A 5 2.55 2.97 -12.34
N ILE A 6 2.65 1.73 -11.82
CA ILE A 6 3.51 1.45 -10.67
C ILE A 6 4.49 0.36 -11.07
N THR A 7 5.74 0.74 -11.30
CA THR A 7 6.78 -0.17 -11.73
C THR A 7 7.38 -0.99 -10.59
N SER A 8 7.46 -0.41 -9.40
CA SER A 8 8.01 -1.10 -8.23
C SER A 8 7.02 -2.12 -7.69
N LYS A 9 7.42 -3.38 -7.69
CA LYS A 9 6.62 -4.46 -7.13
C LYS A 9 6.30 -4.23 -5.65
N THR A 10 7.30 -3.80 -4.89
CA THR A 10 7.13 -3.52 -3.47
C THR A 10 6.13 -2.38 -3.25
N ARG A 11 6.28 -1.29 -3.98
CA ARG A 11 5.37 -0.15 -3.89
C ARG A 11 3.94 -0.54 -4.24
N ARG A 12 3.78 -1.32 -5.30
CA ARG A 12 2.45 -1.76 -5.74
C ARG A 12 1.75 -2.57 -4.65
N LYS A 13 2.48 -3.51 -4.04
CA LYS A 13 1.92 -4.32 -2.95
C LYS A 13 1.49 -3.47 -1.76
N ILE A 14 2.31 -2.47 -1.41
CA ILE A 14 1.99 -1.56 -0.31
C ILE A 14 0.74 -0.74 -0.62
N ILE A 15 0.69 -0.16 -1.81
CA ILE A 15 -0.47 0.64 -2.20
C ILE A 15 -1.74 -0.20 -2.19
N VAL A 16 -1.67 -1.43 -2.69
CA VAL A 16 -2.83 -2.32 -2.72
C VAL A 16 -3.35 -2.57 -1.29
N ILE A 17 -2.47 -2.91 -0.37
CA ILE A 17 -2.91 -3.29 0.97
C ILE A 17 -3.50 -2.10 1.73
N TYR A 18 -2.91 -0.92 1.60
CA TYR A 18 -3.42 0.27 2.29
C TYR A 18 -4.67 0.86 1.65
N THR A 19 -4.90 0.64 0.37
CA THR A 19 -6.13 1.09 -0.28
C THR A 19 -7.26 0.11 -0.08
N LYS A 20 -6.95 -1.17 -0.05
CA LYS A 20 -7.95 -2.22 0.10
C LYS A 20 -8.46 -2.32 1.54
N TYR A 21 -7.60 -2.04 2.51
CA TYR A 21 -7.92 -2.12 3.93
C TYR A 21 -7.58 -0.80 4.61
N PRO A 22 -8.53 0.16 4.62
CA PRO A 22 -8.27 1.51 5.14
C PRO A 22 -7.83 1.57 6.59
N ASP A 23 -8.20 0.57 7.39
CA ASP A 23 -7.84 0.52 8.81
C ASP A 23 -6.55 -0.24 9.08
N PHE A 24 -5.90 -0.70 8.02
CA PHE A 24 -4.67 -1.48 8.16
C PHE A 24 -3.56 -0.62 8.77
N ARG A 25 -2.89 -1.19 9.78
CA ARG A 25 -1.78 -0.55 10.47
C ARG A 25 -0.71 -1.61 10.70
N MET A 26 0.53 -1.28 10.40
CA MET A 26 1.60 -2.24 10.58
C MET A 26 2.94 -1.53 10.67
N HIS A 27 3.86 -2.11 11.43
CA HIS A 27 5.26 -1.70 11.41
C HIS A 27 5.98 -2.35 10.22
N VAL A 28 7.17 -1.83 9.89
CA VAL A 28 7.89 -2.22 8.67
C VAL A 28 8.11 -3.72 8.56
N ARG A 29 8.63 -4.33 9.62
CA ARG A 29 8.95 -5.77 9.59
C ARG A 29 7.72 -6.64 9.39
N GLY A 30 6.63 -6.29 10.07
CA GLY A 30 5.39 -7.03 9.91
C GLY A 30 4.83 -6.93 8.51
N LEU A 31 4.87 -5.73 7.95
CA LEU A 31 4.40 -5.52 6.58
C LEU A 31 5.25 -6.28 5.58
N ALA A 32 6.59 -6.19 5.72
CA ALA A 32 7.51 -6.87 4.83
C ALA A 32 7.25 -8.38 4.82
N LYS A 33 7.01 -8.94 5.99
CA LYS A 33 6.71 -10.36 6.14
C LYS A 33 5.39 -10.72 5.46
N MET A 34 4.37 -9.89 5.64
CA MET A 34 3.05 -10.12 5.04
C MET A 34 3.09 -10.09 3.53
N ILE A 35 3.79 -9.13 2.95
CA ILE A 35 3.83 -8.99 1.49
C ILE A 35 5.00 -9.73 0.85
N LYS A 36 5.83 -10.38 1.67
CA LYS A 36 6.98 -11.18 1.22
C LYS A 36 7.96 -10.36 0.40
N GLU A 37 8.33 -9.20 0.94
CA GLU A 37 9.31 -8.31 0.32
C GLU A 37 10.40 -7.97 1.31
N ASP A 38 11.53 -7.52 0.80
CA ASP A 38 12.67 -7.15 1.63
C ASP A 38 12.33 -5.96 2.55
N PRO A 39 12.62 -6.06 3.87
CA PRO A 39 12.31 -4.96 4.79
C PRO A 39 12.94 -3.62 4.42
N GLY A 40 14.16 -3.64 3.88
CA GLY A 40 14.81 -2.41 3.45
C GLY A 40 14.07 -1.73 2.32
N ASN A 41 13.57 -2.51 1.36
CA ASN A 41 12.76 -1.99 0.26
C ASN A 41 11.43 -1.45 0.78
N VAL A 42 10.79 -2.19 1.68
CA VAL A 42 9.53 -1.78 2.29
C VAL A 42 9.70 -0.46 3.02
N GLN A 43 10.76 -0.33 3.80
CA GLN A 43 11.04 0.89 4.55
C GLN A 43 11.22 2.09 3.62
N ARG A 44 11.99 1.92 2.55
CA ARG A 44 12.18 3.00 1.57
C ARG A 44 10.89 3.44 0.92
N GLU A 45 10.08 2.48 0.53
CA GLU A 45 8.82 2.81 -0.13
C GLU A 45 7.82 3.44 0.83
N LEU A 46 7.74 2.94 2.05
CA LEU A 46 6.87 3.56 3.06
C LEU A 46 7.29 4.98 3.37
N LYS A 47 8.60 5.23 3.44
CA LYS A 47 9.12 6.57 3.66
C LYS A 47 8.68 7.51 2.54
N ARG A 48 8.84 7.09 1.29
CA ARG A 48 8.40 7.87 0.13
C ARG A 48 6.90 8.13 0.15
N LEU A 49 6.13 7.09 0.46
CA LEU A 49 4.68 7.21 0.51
C LEU A 49 4.20 8.11 1.66
N SER A 50 4.94 8.13 2.77
CA SER A 50 4.63 9.04 3.87
C SER A 50 4.95 10.48 3.50
N GLU A 51 6.02 10.70 2.73
CA GLU A 51 6.42 12.04 2.29
C GLU A 51 5.38 12.66 1.35
N VAL A 52 4.73 11.86 0.52
CA VAL A 52 3.66 12.36 -0.36
C VAL A 52 2.30 12.34 0.34
N GLY A 53 2.22 11.85 1.56
CA GLY A 53 0.99 11.88 2.33
C GLY A 53 0.04 10.72 2.12
N PHE A 54 0.45 9.68 1.40
CA PHE A 54 -0.39 8.50 1.18
C PHE A 54 -0.57 7.68 2.45
N VAL A 55 0.50 7.53 3.23
CA VAL A 55 0.44 6.87 4.54
C VAL A 55 0.88 7.84 5.62
N LYS A 56 0.43 7.58 6.85
CA LYS A 56 0.85 8.31 8.05
C LYS A 56 1.72 7.41 8.88
N VAL A 57 2.68 8.02 9.59
CA VAL A 57 3.52 7.29 10.51
C VAL A 57 3.26 7.77 11.93
N THR A 58 3.11 6.83 12.86
CA THR A 58 2.99 7.12 14.29
C THR A 58 3.99 6.28 15.04
N LEU A 59 4.50 6.81 16.15
CA LEU A 59 5.38 6.06 17.03
C LEU A 59 4.54 5.34 18.06
N GLU A 60 4.74 4.03 18.18
CA GLU A 60 4.10 3.22 19.22
C GLU A 60 5.23 2.48 19.94
N GLY A 61 5.57 2.96 21.13
CA GLY A 61 6.78 2.51 21.78
C GLY A 61 7.99 2.94 20.97
N ASN A 62 8.84 1.98 20.62
CA ASN A 62 10.03 2.24 19.79
C ASN A 62 9.79 1.92 18.32
N ALA A 63 8.57 1.57 17.95
CA ALA A 63 8.27 1.15 16.60
C ALA A 63 7.51 2.23 15.84
N LYS A 64 7.84 2.38 14.56
CA LYS A 64 7.08 3.22 13.63
C LYS A 64 5.98 2.39 13.03
N VAL A 65 4.73 2.83 13.20
CA VAL A 65 3.57 2.16 12.64
C VAL A 65 3.01 3.02 11.52
N TYR A 66 2.80 2.39 10.36
CA TYR A 66 2.31 3.07 9.17
C TYR A 66 0.86 2.71 8.94
N SER A 67 0.04 3.72 8.70
CA SER A 67 -1.39 3.57 8.43
C SER A 67 -1.79 4.40 7.22
N ALA A 68 -2.92 4.05 6.62
CA ALA A 68 -3.42 4.82 5.48
C ALA A 68 -3.82 6.23 5.90
N ASN A 69 -3.64 7.17 4.99
CA ASN A 69 -4.10 8.53 5.18
C ASN A 69 -5.32 8.79 4.29
N PRO A 70 -6.54 8.70 4.82
CA PRO A 70 -7.74 8.88 4.00
C PRO A 70 -7.91 10.31 3.46
N LYS A 71 -7.11 11.24 3.97
CA LYS A 71 -7.12 12.62 3.47
C LYS A 71 -6.21 12.83 2.28
N PHE A 72 -5.47 11.78 1.85
CA PHE A 72 -4.65 11.87 0.66
C PHE A 72 -5.54 12.18 -0.54
N LEU A 73 -5.14 13.19 -1.30
CA LEU A 73 -5.97 13.75 -2.38
C LEU A 73 -6.46 12.70 -3.38
N LEU A 74 -5.60 11.75 -3.73
CA LEU A 74 -5.92 10.72 -4.73
C LEU A 74 -6.34 9.39 -4.11
N TYR A 75 -6.67 9.39 -2.82
CA TYR A 75 -6.96 8.13 -2.11
C TYR A 75 -8.13 7.37 -2.75
N ARG A 76 -9.22 8.07 -3.02
CA ARG A 76 -10.41 7.45 -3.61
C ARG A 76 -10.16 6.94 -5.01
N GLU A 77 -9.39 7.69 -5.78
CA GLU A 77 -9.04 7.31 -7.14
C GLU A 77 -8.16 6.08 -7.14
N LEU A 78 -7.16 6.03 -6.24
CA LEU A 78 -6.31 4.87 -6.10
C LEU A 78 -7.11 3.66 -5.62
N GLN A 79 -7.99 3.85 -4.66
CA GLN A 79 -8.83 2.78 -4.14
C GLN A 79 -9.70 2.18 -5.24
N GLY A 80 -10.34 3.04 -6.03
CA GLY A 80 -11.15 2.61 -7.15
C GLY A 80 -10.33 1.84 -8.17
N LEU A 81 -9.14 2.32 -8.48
CA LEU A 81 -8.24 1.67 -9.42
C LEU A 81 -7.81 0.29 -8.93
N VAL A 82 -7.47 0.18 -7.65
CA VAL A 82 -7.05 -1.09 -7.04
C VAL A 82 -8.20 -2.10 -7.08
N LEU A 83 -9.40 -1.68 -6.65
CA LEU A 83 -10.56 -2.57 -6.63
C LEU A 83 -10.92 -3.01 -8.04
N LYS A 84 -10.88 -2.10 -8.98
CA LYS A 84 -11.18 -2.39 -10.37
C LYS A 84 -10.17 -3.36 -10.97
N SER A 85 -8.89 -3.15 -10.66
CA SER A 85 -7.83 -4.04 -11.13
C SER A 85 -8.00 -5.46 -10.62
N GLN A 86 -8.34 -5.62 -9.34
CA GLN A 86 -8.54 -6.92 -8.74
C GLN A 86 -9.81 -7.59 -9.21
N SER A 87 -10.87 -6.80 -9.38
CA SER A 87 -12.13 -7.29 -9.94
C SER A 87 -11.93 -7.77 -11.38
N ARG A 88 -11.16 -7.03 -12.15
CA ARG A 88 -10.83 -7.43 -13.52
C ARG A 88 -10.05 -8.74 -13.55
N ARG A 89 -9.15 -8.95 -12.59
CA ARG A 89 -8.42 -10.20 -12.47
C ARG A 89 -9.36 -11.36 -12.22
N GLY A 90 -10.30 -11.17 -11.31
CA GLY A 90 -11.33 -12.15 -11.05
C GLY A 90 -12.19 -12.41 -12.27
N ALA A 91 -12.56 -11.35 -12.95
CA ALA A 91 -13.35 -11.46 -14.17
C ALA A 91 -12.59 -12.18 -15.26
N SER A 92 -11.28 -11.93 -15.37
CA SER A 92 -10.45 -12.64 -16.35
C SER A 92 -10.42 -14.12 -16.10
N THR A 93 -10.41 -14.53 -14.84
CA THR A 93 -10.40 -15.94 -14.50
C THR A 93 -11.75 -16.57 -14.76
N THR A 94 -12.81 -15.81 -14.68
CA THR A 94 -14.16 -16.32 -14.95
C THR A 94 -14.55 -16.19 -16.41
N LEU A 95 -13.95 -15.28 -17.08
CA LEU A 95 -14.22 -15.08 -18.48
C LEU A 95 -13.34 -15.99 -19.33
#